data_8ffc22cf858e4828f914e025422c4312
#
_entry.id   8ffc22cf858e4828f914e025422c4312
#
_cell.length_a   1.000
_cell.length_b   1.000
_cell.length_c   1.000
_cell.angle_alpha   90.00
_cell.angle_beta   90.00
_cell.angle_gamma   90.00
#
_symmetry.space_group_name_H-M   'P 1'
#
loop_
_entity.id
_entity.type
_entity.pdbx_description
1 polymer ?
#
loop_
_entity_poly.entity_id
_entity_poly.type
_entity_poly.pdbx_seq_one_letter_code
_entity_poly.pdbx_strand_id
1 'polypeptide(L)'
;MWEFIVYFFGYVIFAYSLLLLASYVMLLIFSYQYSTKCKQWSDDYIRHMVQSSPYVPGISIVAPAYNEEKTIIDNVESLLKMDYPNFEVCIVNDGSKDKTLELLIDTFDLVEVPFEYVEKVHCAPFKRMFKSTNINYSKLVVVDKENGGTKADAVNGGLNVIENPYFINTDVDCILSKDAMYQCIFPVITDESIIAVSGTMSMSNGSTIDNGELVDIRPSNRPIPLFQDLEYKRSFLVGKMGWSKINAMNNVSGGYGF
;
A
#
# COMPACT_ATOMS: atom_id res chain seq x y z
N MET A 1 21.25 25.40 43.83
CA MET A 1 21.25 25.47 42.35
C MET A 1 21.01 24.09 41.70
N TRP A 2 21.76 23.04 42.08
CA TRP A 2 21.59 21.70 41.51
C TRP A 2 20.21 21.10 41.80
N GLU A 3 19.70 21.15 43.01
CA GLU A 3 18.37 20.66 43.39
C GLU A 3 17.26 21.37 42.60
N PHE A 4 17.36 22.68 42.40
CA PHE A 4 16.40 23.43 41.60
C PHE A 4 16.36 22.93 40.17
N ILE A 5 17.52 22.66 39.57
CA ILE A 5 17.61 22.12 38.20
C ILE A 5 16.94 20.74 38.13
N VAL A 6 17.22 19.86 39.06
CA VAL A 6 16.65 18.51 39.13
C VAL A 6 15.11 18.57 39.25
N TYR A 7 14.58 19.38 40.16
CA TYR A 7 13.13 19.54 40.31
C TYR A 7 12.49 20.17 39.08
N PHE A 8 13.10 21.20 38.47
CA PHE A 8 12.59 21.83 37.26
C PHE A 8 12.47 20.83 36.12
N PHE A 9 13.53 20.09 35.80
CA PHE A 9 13.48 19.05 34.75
C PHE A 9 12.53 17.93 35.13
N GLY A 10 12.43 17.53 36.38
CA GLY A 10 11.46 16.53 36.86
C GLY A 10 10.02 16.95 36.59
N TYR A 11 9.64 18.19 36.87
CA TYR A 11 8.31 18.73 36.59
C TYR A 11 8.05 18.83 35.08
N VAL A 12 9.04 19.27 34.30
CA VAL A 12 8.92 19.36 32.84
C VAL A 12 8.70 17.97 32.22
N ILE A 13 9.48 16.97 32.61
CA ILE A 13 9.33 15.58 32.11
C ILE A 13 7.97 15.02 32.54
N PHE A 14 7.54 15.25 33.77
CA PHE A 14 6.26 14.80 34.27
C PHE A 14 5.10 15.44 33.50
N ALA A 15 5.11 16.76 33.32
CA ALA A 15 4.10 17.46 32.50
C ALA A 15 4.06 16.98 31.06
N TYR A 16 5.23 16.79 30.44
CA TYR A 16 5.34 16.23 29.11
C TYR A 16 4.74 14.81 29.03
N SER A 17 5.04 13.95 30.00
CA SER A 17 4.51 12.58 30.06
C SER A 17 2.99 12.56 30.20
N LEU A 18 2.42 13.48 30.99
CA LEU A 18 0.95 13.63 31.11
C LEU A 18 0.31 14.09 29.79
N LEU A 19 0.91 15.08 29.11
CA LEU A 19 0.43 15.54 27.81
C LEU A 19 0.49 14.43 26.75
N LEU A 20 1.55 13.64 26.77
CA LEU A 20 1.73 12.49 25.88
C LEU A 20 0.66 11.43 26.15
N LEU A 21 0.42 11.08 27.41
CA LEU A 21 -0.65 10.16 27.79
C LEU A 21 -2.02 10.67 27.37
N ALA A 22 -2.32 11.95 27.63
CA ALA A 22 -3.59 12.56 27.22
C ALA A 22 -3.79 12.53 25.70
N SER A 23 -2.74 12.79 24.91
CA SER A 23 -2.80 12.73 23.44
C SER A 23 -3.09 11.31 22.94
N TYR A 24 -2.47 10.28 23.53
CA TYR A 24 -2.77 8.88 23.21
C TYR A 24 -4.19 8.48 23.56
N VAL A 25 -4.71 8.89 24.72
CA VAL A 25 -6.10 8.63 25.13
C VAL A 25 -7.07 9.31 24.15
N MET A 26 -6.78 10.54 23.76
CA MET A 26 -7.57 11.28 22.77
C MET A 26 -7.59 10.54 21.42
N LEU A 27 -6.43 10.11 20.91
CA LEU A 27 -6.32 9.36 19.67
C LEU A 27 -7.08 8.02 19.73
N LEU A 28 -7.05 7.32 20.88
CA LEU A 28 -7.84 6.10 21.08
C LEU A 28 -9.35 6.37 20.98
N ILE A 29 -9.83 7.46 21.59
CA ILE A 29 -11.25 7.84 21.51
C ILE A 29 -11.62 8.17 20.05
N PHE A 30 -10.81 8.95 19.36
CA PHE A 30 -11.03 9.32 17.97
C PHE A 30 -11.00 8.09 17.05
N SER A 31 -10.04 7.20 17.26
CA SER A 31 -9.94 5.94 16.53
C SER A 31 -11.17 5.08 16.71
N TYR A 32 -11.65 4.92 17.94
CA TYR A 32 -12.88 4.17 18.22
C TYR A 32 -14.08 4.75 17.50
N GLN A 33 -14.27 6.08 17.57
CA GLN A 33 -15.35 6.77 16.86
C GLN A 33 -15.26 6.63 15.33
N TYR A 34 -14.05 6.70 14.79
CA TYR A 34 -13.82 6.53 13.35
C TYR A 34 -14.08 5.09 12.91
N SER A 35 -13.60 4.10 13.67
CA SER A 35 -13.84 2.68 13.40
C SER A 35 -15.32 2.32 13.39
N THR A 36 -16.12 2.88 14.31
CA THR A 36 -17.57 2.65 14.34
C THR A 36 -18.26 3.26 13.12
N LYS A 37 -17.78 4.39 12.62
CA LYS A 37 -18.27 5.00 11.38
C LYS A 37 -17.93 4.13 10.16
N CYS A 38 -16.69 3.64 10.05
CA CYS A 38 -16.28 2.79 8.93
C CYS A 38 -17.01 1.44 8.88
N LYS A 39 -17.39 0.88 10.03
CA LYS A 39 -18.15 -0.39 10.13
C LYS A 39 -19.64 -0.29 9.75
N GLN A 40 -20.13 0.86 9.37
CA GLN A 40 -21.55 1.03 8.98
C GLN A 40 -21.92 0.27 7.71
N TRP A 41 -20.94 -0.02 6.86
CA TRP A 41 -21.12 -0.65 5.57
C TRP A 41 -20.51 -2.05 5.58
N SER A 42 -21.29 -3.06 5.17
CA SER A 42 -20.72 -4.40 4.96
C SER A 42 -19.90 -4.45 3.67
N ASP A 43 -18.96 -5.39 3.62
CA ASP A 43 -18.12 -5.59 2.43
C ASP A 43 -18.98 -5.91 1.19
N ASP A 44 -20.05 -6.69 1.36
CA ASP A 44 -21.00 -6.99 0.28
C ASP A 44 -21.72 -5.73 -0.22
N TYR A 45 -22.10 -4.82 0.68
CA TYR A 45 -22.71 -3.56 0.30
C TYR A 45 -21.74 -2.68 -0.50
N ILE A 46 -20.50 -2.54 -0.02
CA ILE A 46 -19.46 -1.75 -0.68
C ILE A 46 -19.20 -2.32 -2.09
N ARG A 47 -19.01 -3.63 -2.19
CA ARG A 47 -18.84 -4.32 -3.47
C ARG A 47 -19.99 -4.07 -4.42
N HIS A 48 -21.22 -4.26 -3.95
CA HIS A 48 -22.43 -4.05 -4.76
C HIS A 48 -22.55 -2.60 -5.23
N MET A 49 -22.30 -1.62 -4.38
CA MET A 49 -22.34 -0.21 -4.72
C MET A 49 -21.34 0.16 -5.81
N VAL A 50 -20.10 -0.31 -5.70
CA VAL A 50 -19.06 -0.06 -6.70
C VAL A 50 -19.39 -0.76 -8.01
N GLN A 51 -19.81 -2.04 -7.98
CA GLN A 51 -20.10 -2.82 -9.19
C GLN A 51 -21.38 -2.35 -9.90
N SER A 52 -22.35 -1.81 -9.19
CA SER A 52 -23.59 -1.29 -9.76
C SER A 52 -23.40 0.05 -10.45
N SER A 53 -22.27 0.71 -10.25
CA SER A 53 -21.96 1.97 -10.93
C SER A 53 -21.73 1.72 -12.42
N PRO A 54 -22.35 2.49 -13.32
CA PRO A 54 -22.05 2.41 -14.75
C PRO A 54 -20.62 2.85 -15.07
N TYR A 55 -19.96 3.54 -14.14
CA TYR A 55 -18.60 4.04 -14.26
C TYR A 55 -17.75 3.50 -13.11
N VAL A 56 -17.36 2.23 -13.20
CA VAL A 56 -16.39 1.66 -12.25
C VAL A 56 -15.03 2.30 -12.50
N PRO A 57 -14.48 3.08 -11.55
CA PRO A 57 -13.20 3.75 -11.77
C PRO A 57 -12.07 2.74 -11.96
N GLY A 58 -11.18 3.01 -12.92
CA GLY A 58 -9.97 2.21 -13.08
C GLY A 58 -8.96 2.49 -11.97
N ILE A 59 -8.27 1.45 -11.54
CA ILE A 59 -7.23 1.51 -10.51
C ILE A 59 -5.95 0.87 -11.06
N SER A 60 -4.82 1.56 -10.94
CA SER A 60 -3.50 1.00 -11.27
C SER A 60 -2.76 0.62 -10.00
N ILE A 61 -2.31 -0.62 -9.88
CA ILE A 61 -1.38 -1.04 -8.83
C ILE A 61 0.03 -0.74 -9.30
N VAL A 62 0.75 0.11 -8.61
CA VAL A 62 2.15 0.43 -8.88
C VAL A 62 3.02 -0.24 -7.83
N ALA A 63 3.82 -1.21 -8.25
CA ALA A 63 4.68 -1.98 -7.36
C ALA A 63 6.15 -1.93 -7.85
N PRO A 64 7.01 -1.16 -7.18
CA PRO A 64 8.44 -1.14 -7.45
C PRO A 64 9.11 -2.47 -7.09
N ALA A 65 10.00 -2.94 -7.95
CA ALA A 65 10.82 -4.14 -7.74
C ALA A 65 12.30 -3.82 -7.94
N TYR A 66 13.13 -4.25 -6.98
CA TYR A 66 14.58 -4.13 -7.05
C TYR A 66 15.26 -5.34 -6.42
N ASN A 67 15.84 -6.24 -7.25
CA ASN A 67 16.48 -7.49 -6.82
C ASN A 67 15.55 -8.43 -6.04
N GLU A 68 14.39 -8.75 -6.62
CA GLU A 68 13.33 -9.58 -6.03
C GLU A 68 13.20 -10.96 -6.71
N GLU A 69 14.26 -11.51 -7.29
CA GLU A 69 14.24 -12.77 -8.06
C GLU A 69 13.59 -13.95 -7.34
N LYS A 70 13.54 -13.93 -5.99
CA LYS A 70 13.03 -15.06 -5.19
C LYS A 70 11.51 -15.04 -5.02
N THR A 71 10.90 -13.87 -5.08
CA THR A 71 9.51 -13.65 -4.65
C THR A 71 8.65 -12.99 -5.72
N ILE A 72 9.28 -12.41 -6.74
CA ILE A 72 8.60 -11.57 -7.74
C ILE A 72 7.44 -12.28 -8.44
N ILE A 73 7.59 -13.56 -8.79
CA ILE A 73 6.56 -14.29 -9.53
C ILE A 73 5.31 -14.49 -8.69
N ASP A 74 5.47 -15.07 -7.48
CA ASP A 74 4.35 -15.32 -6.56
C ASP A 74 3.62 -14.02 -6.21
N ASN A 75 4.37 -12.94 -6.02
CA ASN A 75 3.83 -11.63 -5.67
C ASN A 75 3.04 -11.02 -6.83
N VAL A 76 3.57 -11.04 -8.05
CA VAL A 76 2.86 -10.53 -9.25
C VAL A 76 1.61 -11.36 -9.52
N GLU A 77 1.67 -12.68 -9.39
CA GLU A 77 0.48 -13.54 -9.49
C GLU A 77 -0.58 -13.19 -8.47
N SER A 78 -0.19 -12.90 -7.22
CA SER A 78 -1.10 -12.45 -6.17
C SER A 78 -1.80 -11.14 -6.54
N LEU A 79 -1.05 -10.15 -7.06
CA LEU A 79 -1.62 -8.88 -7.51
C LEU A 79 -2.57 -9.04 -8.69
N LEU A 80 -2.27 -9.95 -9.63
CA LEU A 80 -3.14 -10.21 -10.78
C LEU A 80 -4.45 -10.93 -10.41
N LYS A 81 -4.50 -11.62 -9.26
CA LYS A 81 -5.70 -12.31 -8.73
C LYS A 81 -6.65 -11.42 -7.94
N MET A 82 -6.38 -10.11 -7.86
CA MET A 82 -7.24 -9.17 -7.14
C MET A 82 -8.65 -9.14 -7.71
N ASP A 83 -9.64 -9.12 -6.81
CA ASP A 83 -11.06 -9.09 -7.18
C ASP A 83 -11.53 -7.64 -7.39
N TYR A 84 -11.24 -7.11 -8.57
CA TYR A 84 -11.73 -5.80 -8.99
C TYR A 84 -11.89 -5.78 -10.52
N PRO A 85 -13.01 -5.24 -11.06
CA PRO A 85 -13.30 -5.40 -12.50
C PRO A 85 -12.34 -4.61 -13.41
N ASN A 86 -11.98 -3.39 -13.03
CA ASN A 86 -11.21 -2.47 -13.88
C ASN A 86 -9.90 -2.07 -13.20
N PHE A 87 -8.86 -2.89 -13.37
CA PHE A 87 -7.54 -2.60 -12.83
C PHE A 87 -6.40 -3.06 -13.75
N GLU A 88 -5.24 -2.50 -13.54
CA GLU A 88 -3.97 -2.94 -14.12
C GLU A 88 -2.90 -3.06 -13.02
N VAL A 89 -1.87 -3.84 -13.29
CA VAL A 89 -0.70 -4.03 -12.44
C VAL A 89 0.52 -3.52 -13.19
N CYS A 90 1.13 -2.47 -12.67
CA CYS A 90 2.36 -1.88 -13.19
C CYS A 90 3.53 -2.24 -12.28
N ILE A 91 4.37 -3.16 -12.72
CA ILE A 91 5.63 -3.50 -12.03
C ILE A 91 6.73 -2.61 -12.57
N VAL A 92 7.40 -1.91 -11.68
CA VAL A 92 8.53 -1.04 -12.04
C VAL A 92 9.84 -1.69 -11.63
N ASN A 93 10.55 -2.27 -12.59
CA ASN A 93 11.89 -2.77 -12.38
C ASN A 93 12.87 -1.59 -12.29
N ASP A 94 13.30 -1.26 -11.08
CA ASP A 94 14.18 -0.12 -10.80
C ASP A 94 15.66 -0.49 -10.94
N GLY A 95 16.03 -0.98 -12.13
CA GLY A 95 17.40 -1.34 -12.47
C GLY A 95 17.94 -2.52 -11.67
N SER A 96 17.16 -3.59 -11.48
CA SER A 96 17.62 -4.83 -10.85
C SER A 96 18.85 -5.39 -11.54
N LYS A 97 19.73 -6.01 -10.73
CA LYS A 97 20.99 -6.61 -11.17
C LYS A 97 20.97 -8.14 -11.13
N ASP A 98 19.93 -8.69 -10.57
CA ASP A 98 19.64 -10.12 -10.50
C ASP A 98 18.70 -10.55 -11.65
N LYS A 99 18.09 -11.71 -11.55
CA LYS A 99 17.20 -12.26 -12.59
C LYS A 99 15.76 -11.77 -12.52
N THR A 100 15.45 -10.75 -11.72
CA THR A 100 14.08 -10.26 -11.54
C THR A 100 13.38 -9.97 -12.87
N LEU A 101 14.00 -9.20 -13.76
CA LEU A 101 13.39 -8.84 -15.04
C LEU A 101 13.28 -10.03 -15.99
N GLU A 102 14.31 -10.88 -16.07
CA GLU A 102 14.32 -12.08 -16.91
C GLU A 102 13.18 -13.02 -16.50
N LEU A 103 13.01 -13.27 -15.20
CA LEU A 103 11.92 -14.11 -14.68
C LEU A 103 10.54 -13.54 -15.01
N LEU A 104 10.34 -12.22 -14.92
CA LEU A 104 9.09 -11.58 -15.33
C LEU A 104 8.80 -11.81 -16.81
N ILE A 105 9.81 -11.60 -17.68
CA ILE A 105 9.66 -11.77 -19.13
C ILE A 105 9.26 -13.21 -19.47
N ASP A 106 10.00 -14.17 -18.93
CA ASP A 106 9.81 -15.59 -19.26
C ASP A 106 8.51 -16.16 -18.70
N THR A 107 8.14 -15.78 -17.47
CA THR A 107 6.95 -16.35 -16.81
C THR A 107 5.64 -15.80 -17.33
N PHE A 108 5.61 -14.51 -17.65
CA PHE A 108 4.37 -13.83 -18.06
C PHE A 108 4.26 -13.59 -19.56
N ASP A 109 5.08 -14.26 -20.39
CA ASP A 109 5.08 -14.14 -21.86
C ASP A 109 5.18 -12.65 -22.29
N LEU A 110 6.11 -11.90 -21.68
CA LEU A 110 6.23 -10.48 -21.95
C LEU A 110 7.00 -10.19 -23.23
N VAL A 111 6.50 -9.25 -24.00
CA VAL A 111 7.17 -8.71 -25.18
C VAL A 111 7.42 -7.22 -25.01
N GLU A 112 8.55 -6.75 -25.50
CA GLU A 112 8.86 -5.33 -25.52
C GLU A 112 7.91 -4.61 -26.48
N VAL A 113 7.32 -3.51 -26.01
CA VAL A 113 6.42 -2.68 -26.78
C VAL A 113 6.96 -1.26 -26.91
N PRO A 114 6.81 -0.61 -28.09
CA PRO A 114 7.08 0.80 -28.21
C PRO A 114 6.17 1.57 -27.24
N PHE A 115 6.72 2.54 -26.53
CA PHE A 115 5.91 3.39 -25.68
C PHE A 115 6.36 4.85 -25.76
N GLU A 116 5.41 5.72 -25.68
CA GLU A 116 5.59 7.13 -25.45
C GLU A 116 4.95 7.48 -24.12
N TYR A 117 5.58 8.36 -23.36
CA TYR A 117 5.03 8.81 -22.10
C TYR A 117 5.18 10.32 -21.95
N VAL A 118 4.27 10.89 -21.19
CA VAL A 118 4.37 12.28 -20.75
C VAL A 118 4.93 12.26 -19.34
N GLU A 119 6.06 12.91 -19.12
CA GLU A 119 6.63 13.05 -17.78
C GLU A 119 5.71 13.89 -16.90
N LYS A 120 4.87 13.22 -16.10
CA LYS A 120 3.98 13.84 -15.10
C LYS A 120 4.76 14.23 -13.85
N VAL A 121 5.69 13.35 -13.45
CA VAL A 121 6.57 13.51 -12.29
C VAL A 121 7.99 13.05 -12.65
N HIS A 122 8.98 13.73 -12.11
CA HIS A 122 10.38 13.41 -12.40
C HIS A 122 10.80 12.04 -11.87
N CYS A 123 11.51 11.26 -12.70
CA CYS A 123 12.10 9.98 -12.34
C CYS A 123 13.36 9.72 -13.19
N ALA A 124 14.16 8.72 -12.80
CA ALA A 124 15.28 8.26 -13.60
C ALA A 124 14.81 7.69 -14.95
N PRO A 125 15.65 7.72 -16.00
CA PRO A 125 15.26 7.39 -17.38
C PRO A 125 14.69 5.98 -17.54
N PHE A 126 13.69 5.87 -18.39
CA PHE A 126 13.16 4.58 -18.85
C PHE A 126 14.10 3.94 -19.86
N LYS A 127 14.12 2.60 -19.86
CA LYS A 127 14.82 1.80 -20.84
C LYS A 127 13.85 1.12 -21.79
N ARG A 128 12.88 0.38 -21.24
CA ARG A 128 11.96 -0.48 -21.99
C ARG A 128 10.63 -0.60 -21.25
N MET A 129 9.62 -0.93 -22.01
CA MET A 129 8.30 -1.30 -21.47
C MET A 129 7.86 -2.62 -22.09
N PHE A 130 7.20 -3.45 -21.29
CA PHE A 130 6.76 -4.78 -21.68
C PHE A 130 5.26 -4.95 -21.39
N LYS A 131 4.58 -5.67 -22.26
CA LYS A 131 3.21 -6.16 -22.05
C LYS A 131 3.15 -7.65 -22.35
N SER A 132 2.22 -8.35 -21.69
CA SER A 132 2.03 -9.79 -21.95
C SER A 132 1.30 -10.03 -23.27
N THR A 133 1.75 -11.04 -24.00
CA THR A 133 1.02 -11.61 -25.15
C THR A 133 -0.04 -12.61 -24.71
N ASN A 134 0.00 -13.06 -23.46
CA ASN A 134 -0.95 -13.98 -22.89
C ASN A 134 -2.17 -13.23 -22.34
N ILE A 135 -3.36 -13.56 -22.82
CA ILE A 135 -4.60 -12.91 -22.41
C ILE A 135 -4.87 -12.99 -20.90
N ASN A 136 -4.38 -14.04 -20.23
CA ASN A 136 -4.54 -14.21 -18.81
C ASN A 136 -3.76 -13.16 -18.00
N TYR A 137 -2.72 -12.58 -18.59
CA TYR A 137 -1.87 -11.56 -17.98
C TYR A 137 -2.00 -10.19 -18.66
N SER A 138 -3.08 -9.98 -19.41
CA SER A 138 -3.31 -8.73 -20.17
C SER A 138 -3.36 -7.47 -19.31
N LYS A 139 -3.57 -7.61 -18.00
CA LYS A 139 -3.56 -6.52 -17.02
C LYS A 139 -2.15 -6.16 -16.54
N LEU A 140 -1.12 -6.93 -16.91
CA LEU A 140 0.26 -6.72 -16.47
C LEU A 140 1.02 -5.80 -17.45
N VAL A 141 1.61 -4.78 -16.87
CA VAL A 141 2.58 -3.89 -17.52
C VAL A 141 3.87 -3.93 -16.73
N VAL A 142 5.01 -4.11 -17.39
CA VAL A 142 6.32 -4.06 -16.73
C VAL A 142 7.15 -2.96 -17.35
N VAL A 143 7.70 -2.12 -16.52
CA VAL A 143 8.56 -0.99 -16.91
C VAL A 143 9.98 -1.24 -16.39
N ASP A 144 10.96 -1.21 -17.28
CA ASP A 144 12.38 -1.29 -16.96
C ASP A 144 13.00 0.10 -17.04
N LYS A 145 13.60 0.58 -15.95
CA LYS A 145 14.22 1.91 -15.87
C LYS A 145 15.59 1.87 -15.22
N GLU A 146 16.33 2.94 -15.30
CA GLU A 146 17.55 3.12 -14.53
C GLU A 146 17.21 3.25 -13.04
N ASN A 147 18.08 2.71 -12.18
CA ASN A 147 17.88 2.81 -10.74
C ASN A 147 17.97 4.28 -10.27
N GLY A 148 16.89 4.78 -9.71
CA GLY A 148 16.82 6.13 -9.16
C GLY A 148 17.30 6.26 -7.71
N GLY A 149 17.68 5.14 -7.09
CA GLY A 149 18.21 5.10 -5.72
C GLY A 149 17.16 5.23 -4.62
N THR A 150 15.90 5.43 -4.96
CA THR A 150 14.80 5.53 -3.98
C THR A 150 13.52 4.86 -4.47
N LYS A 151 12.74 4.29 -3.55
CA LYS A 151 11.40 3.77 -3.88
C LYS A 151 10.49 4.84 -4.52
N ALA A 152 10.59 6.09 -4.05
CA ALA A 152 9.77 7.18 -4.59
C ALA A 152 10.04 7.42 -6.07
N ASP A 153 11.28 7.36 -6.51
CA ASP A 153 11.65 7.49 -7.91
C ASP A 153 11.07 6.36 -8.77
N ALA A 154 11.12 5.12 -8.26
CA ALA A 154 10.51 3.98 -8.94
C ALA A 154 8.99 4.12 -9.05
N VAL A 155 8.30 4.55 -7.98
CA VAL A 155 6.86 4.84 -8.01
C VAL A 155 6.54 5.94 -9.02
N ASN A 156 7.33 7.02 -9.05
CA ASN A 156 7.18 8.10 -10.05
C ASN A 156 7.27 7.56 -11.49
N GLY A 157 8.18 6.60 -11.72
CA GLY A 157 8.25 5.88 -12.99
C GLY A 157 6.93 5.21 -13.35
N GLY A 158 6.33 4.47 -12.43
CA GLY A 158 5.01 3.87 -12.62
C GLY A 158 3.92 4.89 -12.91
N LEU A 159 3.88 6.01 -12.17
CA LEU A 159 2.89 7.08 -12.36
C LEU A 159 2.95 7.74 -13.75
N ASN A 160 4.12 7.78 -14.37
CA ASN A 160 4.26 8.31 -15.72
C ASN A 160 3.67 7.41 -16.81
N VAL A 161 3.46 6.12 -16.50
CA VAL A 161 3.03 5.09 -17.47
C VAL A 161 1.56 4.72 -17.31
N ILE A 162 1.03 4.73 -16.09
CA ILE A 162 -0.36 4.35 -15.83
C ILE A 162 -1.36 5.37 -16.39
N GLU A 163 -2.53 4.85 -16.82
CA GLU A 163 -3.59 5.65 -17.41
C GLU A 163 -4.83 5.79 -16.52
N ASN A 164 -5.01 4.90 -15.54
CA ASN A 164 -6.16 4.95 -14.64
C ASN A 164 -6.13 6.20 -13.73
N PRO A 165 -7.30 6.74 -13.36
CA PRO A 165 -7.39 7.94 -12.54
C PRO A 165 -6.96 7.75 -11.08
N TYR A 166 -6.95 6.51 -10.61
CA TYR A 166 -6.55 6.15 -9.25
C TYR A 166 -5.42 5.14 -9.27
N PHE A 167 -4.56 5.21 -8.28
CA PHE A 167 -3.48 4.23 -8.15
C PHE A 167 -3.29 3.76 -6.71
N ILE A 168 -2.81 2.54 -6.58
CA ILE A 168 -2.34 1.95 -5.32
C ILE A 168 -0.82 1.85 -5.41
N ASN A 169 -0.12 2.47 -4.45
CA ASN A 169 1.29 2.23 -4.24
C ASN A 169 1.44 1.09 -3.22
N THR A 170 2.12 0.02 -3.61
CA THR A 170 2.41 -1.11 -2.71
C THR A 170 3.84 -1.58 -2.89
N ASP A 171 4.40 -2.25 -1.87
CA ASP A 171 5.63 -2.99 -2.05
C ASP A 171 5.32 -4.29 -2.80
N VAL A 172 6.22 -4.72 -3.67
CA VAL A 172 6.00 -5.93 -4.47
C VAL A 172 5.92 -7.19 -3.61
N ASP A 173 6.48 -7.16 -2.39
CA ASP A 173 6.46 -8.24 -1.40
C ASP A 173 5.25 -8.20 -0.46
N CYS A 174 4.33 -7.27 -0.65
CA CYS A 174 3.09 -7.16 0.12
C CYS A 174 1.96 -7.99 -0.49
N ILE A 175 1.26 -8.76 0.35
CA ILE A 175 0.05 -9.47 -0.03
C ILE A 175 -1.15 -8.60 0.31
N LEU A 176 -1.94 -8.24 -0.69
CA LEU A 176 -3.16 -7.45 -0.55
C LEU A 176 -4.37 -8.39 -0.31
N SER A 177 -5.34 -7.96 0.50
CA SER A 177 -6.62 -8.66 0.58
C SER A 177 -7.39 -8.48 -0.73
N LYS A 178 -8.16 -9.49 -1.14
CA LYS A 178 -8.88 -9.49 -2.44
C LYS A 178 -9.84 -8.31 -2.62
N ASP A 179 -10.42 -7.83 -1.53
CA ASP A 179 -11.37 -6.73 -1.48
C ASP A 179 -10.73 -5.37 -1.24
N ALA A 180 -9.40 -5.31 -1.11
CA ALA A 180 -8.66 -4.10 -0.75
C ALA A 180 -8.99 -2.91 -1.66
N MET A 181 -9.16 -3.13 -2.96
CA MET A 181 -9.50 -2.06 -3.90
C MET A 181 -10.90 -1.49 -3.65
N TYR A 182 -11.87 -2.35 -3.33
CA TYR A 182 -13.23 -1.89 -3.00
C TYR A 182 -13.24 -1.04 -1.73
N GLN A 183 -12.48 -1.46 -0.71
CA GLN A 183 -12.36 -0.73 0.55
C GLN A 183 -11.68 0.63 0.38
N CYS A 184 -10.75 0.75 -0.56
CA CYS A 184 -10.06 2.01 -0.82
C CYS A 184 -10.86 2.96 -1.70
N ILE A 185 -11.49 2.47 -2.75
CA ILE A 185 -12.22 3.33 -3.69
C ILE A 185 -13.56 3.84 -3.11
N PHE A 186 -14.23 3.05 -2.28
CA PHE A 186 -15.54 3.40 -1.75
C PHE A 186 -15.57 4.74 -1.02
N PRO A 187 -14.67 5.05 -0.05
CA PRO A 187 -14.66 6.37 0.57
C PRO A 187 -14.40 7.51 -0.42
N VAL A 188 -13.56 7.29 -1.43
CA VAL A 188 -13.22 8.32 -2.43
C VAL A 188 -14.39 8.66 -3.33
N ILE A 189 -15.19 7.67 -3.76
CA ILE A 189 -16.37 7.92 -4.59
C ILE A 189 -17.57 8.46 -3.79
N THR A 190 -17.56 8.29 -2.47
CA THR A 190 -18.64 8.77 -1.58
C THR A 190 -18.38 10.14 -0.97
N ASP A 191 -17.13 10.58 -0.97
CA ASP A 191 -16.72 11.88 -0.40
C ASP A 191 -15.60 12.50 -1.26
N GLU A 192 -15.93 13.50 -2.06
CA GLU A 192 -15.00 14.19 -2.97
C GLU A 192 -13.85 14.93 -2.26
N SER A 193 -13.94 15.12 -0.95
CA SER A 193 -12.86 15.73 -0.17
C SER A 193 -11.72 14.76 0.14
N ILE A 194 -11.93 13.45 -0.06
CA ILE A 194 -10.91 12.42 0.18
C ILE A 194 -10.02 12.29 -1.04
N ILE A 195 -8.75 12.61 -0.86
CA ILE A 195 -7.72 12.56 -1.91
C ILE A 195 -6.76 11.39 -1.76
N ALA A 196 -6.74 10.73 -0.62
CA ALA A 196 -5.90 9.57 -0.37
C ALA A 196 -6.45 8.69 0.75
N VAL A 197 -6.22 7.38 0.65
CA VAL A 197 -6.62 6.38 1.64
C VAL A 197 -5.41 5.52 2.00
N SER A 198 -5.25 5.18 3.27
CA SER A 198 -4.21 4.25 3.73
C SER A 198 -4.84 2.97 4.25
N GLY A 199 -4.47 1.84 3.66
CA GLY A 199 -4.82 0.55 4.21
C GLY A 199 -4.09 0.24 5.52
N THR A 200 -4.57 -0.76 6.25
CA THR A 200 -3.90 -1.30 7.43
C THR A 200 -2.91 -2.37 7.01
N MET A 201 -1.80 -2.48 7.72
CA MET A 201 -0.77 -3.50 7.50
C MET A 201 -0.63 -4.39 8.73
N SER A 202 -0.36 -5.66 8.51
CA SER A 202 -0.06 -6.67 9.53
C SER A 202 1.11 -7.52 9.10
N MET A 203 1.81 -8.13 10.05
CA MET A 203 2.86 -9.09 9.74
C MET A 203 2.25 -10.42 9.34
N SER A 204 2.70 -10.97 8.21
CA SER A 204 2.27 -12.30 7.74
C SER A 204 2.95 -13.46 8.50
N ASN A 205 3.96 -13.17 9.33
CA ASN A 205 4.69 -14.18 10.10
C ASN A 205 3.77 -14.94 11.07
N GLY A 206 3.60 -16.23 10.85
CA GLY A 206 2.69 -17.09 11.62
C GLY A 206 1.38 -17.39 10.89
N SER A 207 1.06 -16.64 9.85
CA SER A 207 -0.08 -16.89 8.98
C SER A 207 0.26 -17.92 7.90
N THR A 208 -0.77 -18.58 7.37
CA THR A 208 -0.63 -19.51 6.25
C THR A 208 -0.97 -18.78 4.96
N ILE A 209 -0.03 -18.85 4.02
CA ILE A 209 -0.21 -18.31 2.67
C ILE A 209 -0.33 -19.50 1.72
N ASP A 210 -1.37 -19.54 0.92
CA ASP A 210 -1.58 -20.53 -0.12
C ASP A 210 -1.89 -19.83 -1.45
N ASN A 211 -1.12 -20.16 -2.48
CA ASN A 211 -1.23 -19.53 -3.83
C ASN A 211 -1.27 -17.99 -3.83
N GLY A 212 -0.48 -17.34 -2.95
CA GLY A 212 -0.44 -15.88 -2.82
C GLY A 212 -1.59 -15.27 -2.01
N GLU A 213 -2.43 -16.10 -1.37
CA GLU A 213 -3.55 -15.65 -0.53
C GLU A 213 -3.31 -15.99 0.94
N LEU A 214 -3.72 -15.09 1.84
CA LEU A 214 -3.76 -15.35 3.27
C LEU A 214 -4.98 -16.22 3.59
N VAL A 215 -4.74 -17.51 3.88
CA VAL A 215 -5.80 -18.49 4.21
C VAL A 215 -6.12 -18.49 5.69
N ASP A 216 -5.10 -18.33 6.54
CA ASP A 216 -5.26 -18.33 7.99
C ASP A 216 -4.35 -17.26 8.59
N ILE A 217 -4.96 -16.31 9.30
CA ILE A 217 -4.24 -15.16 9.89
C ILE A 217 -3.97 -15.46 11.36
N ARG A 218 -2.72 -15.70 11.69
CA ARG A 218 -2.28 -15.95 13.07
C ARG A 218 -1.11 -15.05 13.47
N PRO A 219 -1.08 -14.58 14.72
CA PRO A 219 0.09 -13.87 15.24
C PRO A 219 1.30 -14.80 15.29
N SER A 220 2.47 -14.24 15.08
CA SER A 220 3.72 -14.98 15.20
C SER A 220 3.98 -15.42 16.63
N ASN A 221 4.51 -16.64 16.80
CA ASN A 221 5.02 -17.11 18.08
C ASN A 221 6.43 -16.58 18.41
N ARG A 222 7.06 -15.83 17.48
CA ARG A 222 8.38 -15.23 17.69
C ARG A 222 8.21 -13.79 18.21
N PRO A 223 9.01 -13.36 19.21
CA PRO A 223 8.81 -12.06 19.86
C PRO A 223 9.01 -10.87 18.91
N ILE A 224 10.01 -10.90 18.03
CA ILE A 224 10.31 -9.76 17.15
C ILE A 224 9.17 -9.47 16.16
N PRO A 225 8.67 -10.44 15.36
CA PRO A 225 7.50 -10.22 14.50
C PRO A 225 6.24 -9.84 15.28
N LEU A 226 6.04 -10.41 16.49
CA LEU A 226 4.91 -10.07 17.35
C LEU A 226 4.95 -8.60 17.79
N PHE A 227 6.11 -8.10 18.24
CA PHE A 227 6.27 -6.69 18.58
C PHE A 227 6.06 -5.76 17.39
N GLN A 228 6.55 -6.15 16.23
CA GLN A 228 6.35 -5.38 14.99
C GLN A 228 4.87 -5.34 14.57
N ASP A 229 4.14 -6.45 14.71
CA ASP A 229 2.69 -6.50 14.43
C ASP A 229 1.90 -5.61 15.41
N LEU A 230 2.27 -5.63 16.70
CA LEU A 230 1.69 -4.73 17.70
C LEU A 230 1.97 -3.25 17.38
N GLU A 231 3.18 -2.93 16.92
CA GLU A 231 3.54 -1.57 16.51
C GLU A 231 2.75 -1.13 15.27
N TYR A 232 2.56 -2.00 14.30
CA TYR A 232 1.71 -1.71 13.15
C TYR A 232 0.26 -1.48 13.58
N LYS A 233 -0.31 -2.35 14.41
CA LYS A 233 -1.67 -2.18 14.95
C LYS A 233 -1.80 -0.86 15.72
N ARG A 234 -0.83 -0.50 16.56
CA ARG A 234 -0.80 0.80 17.24
C ARG A 234 -0.76 1.96 16.25
N SER A 235 0.12 1.90 15.25
CA SER A 235 0.29 2.96 14.26
C SER A 235 -0.94 3.14 13.38
N PHE A 236 -1.51 2.06 12.88
CA PHE A 236 -2.65 2.13 11.95
C PHE A 236 -3.98 2.31 12.70
N LEU A 237 -4.28 1.45 13.69
CA LEU A 237 -5.59 1.47 14.34
C LEU A 237 -5.74 2.60 15.36
N VAL A 238 -4.67 3.04 16.02
CA VAL A 238 -4.74 4.15 16.97
C VAL A 238 -4.30 5.46 16.32
N GLY A 239 -3.11 5.47 15.75
CA GLY A 239 -2.53 6.68 15.16
C GLY A 239 -3.30 7.15 13.94
N LYS A 240 -3.18 6.44 12.82
CA LYS A 240 -3.76 6.90 11.54
C LYS A 240 -5.28 7.04 11.59
N MET A 241 -6.01 6.06 12.16
CA MET A 241 -7.47 6.19 12.31
C MET A 241 -7.88 7.35 13.22
N GLY A 242 -7.13 7.59 14.31
CA GLY A 242 -7.38 8.72 15.20
C GLY A 242 -7.19 10.06 14.48
N TRP A 243 -6.11 10.23 13.74
CA TRP A 243 -5.85 11.43 12.94
C TRP A 243 -6.84 11.60 11.77
N SER A 244 -7.29 10.49 11.16
CA SER A 244 -8.30 10.52 10.09
C SER A 244 -9.64 11.06 10.58
N LYS A 245 -10.01 10.83 11.85
CA LYS A 245 -11.25 11.37 12.45
C LYS A 245 -11.33 12.89 12.38
N ILE A 246 -10.22 13.57 12.51
CA ILE A 246 -10.12 15.04 12.49
C ILE A 246 -9.52 15.58 11.18
N ASN A 247 -9.48 14.72 10.14
CA ASN A 247 -8.94 15.04 8.82
C ASN A 247 -7.48 15.57 8.86
N ALA A 248 -6.66 14.99 9.74
CA ALA A 248 -5.27 15.39 9.98
C ALA A 248 -4.28 14.22 9.76
N MET A 249 -4.64 13.25 8.92
CA MET A 249 -3.70 12.20 8.51
C MET A 249 -2.60 12.85 7.64
N ASN A 250 -1.36 12.76 8.11
CA ASN A 250 -0.22 13.45 7.53
C ASN A 250 0.55 12.63 6.48
N ASN A 251 0.33 11.32 6.41
CA ASN A 251 0.99 10.45 5.46
C ASN A 251 0.17 9.19 5.14
N VAL A 252 0.21 8.79 3.89
CA VAL A 252 -0.27 7.50 3.42
C VAL A 252 0.83 6.45 3.58
N SER A 253 0.48 5.19 3.81
CA SER A 253 1.48 4.12 3.95
C SER A 253 2.20 3.86 2.63
N GLY A 254 3.54 3.74 2.69
CA GLY A 254 4.33 3.36 1.53
C GLY A 254 4.14 1.90 1.09
N GLY A 255 3.70 1.02 2.00
CA GLY A 255 3.43 -0.38 1.69
C GLY A 255 2.00 -0.66 1.22
N TYR A 256 1.04 0.25 1.49
CA TYR A 256 -0.31 0.22 0.96
C TYR A 256 -0.97 1.60 1.05
N GLY A 257 -0.86 2.35 -0.01
CA GLY A 257 -1.42 3.68 -0.13
C GLY A 257 -2.21 3.83 -1.43
N PHE A 258 -3.39 4.44 -1.30
CA PHE A 258 -4.32 4.68 -2.38
C PHE A 258 -4.54 6.18 -2.54
#